data_817f4d0dad990867b3a534c66ab3c16b
#
_entry.id   817f4d0dad990867b3a534c66ab3c16b
#
_cell.length_a   1.000
_cell.length_b   1.000
_cell.length_c   1.000
_cell.angle_alpha   90.00
_cell.angle_beta   90.00
_cell.angle_gamma   90.00
#
_symmetry.space_group_name_H-M   'P 1'
#
loop_
_entity.id
_entity.type
_entity.pdbx_description
1 polymer ?
#
loop_
_entity_poly.entity_id
_entity_poly.type
_entity_poly.pdbx_seq_one_letter_code
_entity_poly.pdbx_strand_id
1 'polypeptide(L)'
;MEKGQLIKQIIASLSESLGLLEKAARASHAEATHESSKAESKYDTRGIEAAYLAGGQARQAKEILDSIEIYSALATMDFAPDAPIDLTALVELDADGTRSIYFIGPRNGGLEIEHQRKEITVITPQSPLGQNLMGKKSGQRWTAKLGGAIAKYHIVSVS
;
A
#
# COMPACT_ATOMS: atom_id res chain seq x y z
N MET A 1 -16.46 -9.62 -3.16
CA MET A 1 -15.33 -9.40 -2.23
C MET A 1 -15.57 -8.09 -1.50
N GLU A 2 -15.53 -8.10 -0.21
CA GLU A 2 -15.83 -6.90 0.59
C GLU A 2 -14.65 -5.94 0.63
N LYS A 3 -14.68 -4.92 -0.18
CA LYS A 3 -13.62 -3.89 -0.27
C LYS A 3 -13.38 -3.15 1.03
N GLY A 4 -14.42 -2.94 1.84
CA GLY A 4 -14.27 -2.32 3.15
C GLY A 4 -13.37 -3.11 4.10
N GLN A 5 -13.44 -4.44 4.06
CA GLN A 5 -12.53 -5.28 4.84
C GLN A 5 -11.11 -5.25 4.26
N LEU A 6 -10.97 -5.22 2.95
CA LEU A 6 -9.66 -5.08 2.30
C LEU A 6 -8.98 -3.76 2.73
N ILE A 7 -9.71 -2.66 2.74
CA ILE A 7 -9.18 -1.37 3.19
C ILE A 7 -8.75 -1.44 4.66
N LYS A 8 -9.53 -2.08 5.53
CA LYS A 8 -9.14 -2.28 6.93
C LYS A 8 -7.84 -3.09 7.06
N GLN A 9 -7.66 -4.09 6.22
CA GLN A 9 -6.42 -4.88 6.19
C GLN A 9 -5.23 -4.06 5.68
N ILE A 10 -5.43 -3.19 4.69
CA ILE A 10 -4.40 -2.26 4.23
C ILE A 10 -3.99 -1.31 5.37
N ILE A 11 -4.95 -0.73 6.07
CA ILE A 11 -4.69 0.16 7.21
C ILE A 11 -3.96 -0.60 8.33
N ALA A 12 -4.37 -1.82 8.64
CA ALA A 12 -3.71 -2.66 9.64
C ALA A 12 -2.25 -2.95 9.26
N SER A 13 -1.98 -3.26 8.00
CA SER A 13 -0.62 -3.49 7.48
C SER A 13 0.24 -2.22 7.58
N LEU A 14 -0.31 -1.07 7.24
CA LEU A 14 0.38 0.21 7.38
C LEU A 14 0.66 0.56 8.84
N SER A 15 -0.29 0.30 9.73
CA SER A 15 -0.13 0.53 11.18
C SER A 15 0.94 -0.39 11.78
N GLU A 16 1.01 -1.62 11.32
CA GLU A 16 2.08 -2.56 11.71
C GLU A 16 3.45 -2.06 11.26
N SER A 17 3.56 -1.59 10.03
CA SER A 17 4.80 -1.02 9.49
C SER A 17 5.24 0.21 10.29
N LEU A 18 4.31 1.07 10.69
CA LEU A 18 4.58 2.22 11.54
C LEU A 18 5.12 1.77 12.91
N GLY A 19 4.48 0.78 13.53
CA GLY A 19 4.92 0.23 14.82
C GLY A 19 6.33 -0.38 14.76
N LEU A 20 6.64 -1.10 13.69
CA LEU A 20 7.98 -1.65 13.45
C LEU A 20 9.03 -0.56 13.26
N LEU A 21 8.69 0.50 12.54
CA LEU A 21 9.57 1.66 12.33
C LEU A 21 9.87 2.37 13.66
N GLU A 22 8.86 2.63 14.47
CA GLU A 22 9.02 3.23 15.79
C GLU A 22 9.86 2.36 16.72
N LYS A 23 9.63 1.06 16.74
CA LYS A 23 10.39 0.10 17.55
C LYS A 23 11.86 0.06 17.12
N ALA A 24 12.14 0.01 15.83
CA ALA A 24 13.50 0.03 15.30
C ALA A 24 14.22 1.34 15.62
N ALA A 25 13.54 2.47 15.53
CA ALA A 25 14.07 3.78 15.87
C ALA A 25 14.43 3.88 17.38
N ARG A 26 13.57 3.37 18.24
CA ARG A 26 13.83 3.31 19.70
C ARG A 26 15.02 2.42 20.03
N ALA A 27 15.14 1.26 19.41
CA ALA A 27 16.26 0.36 19.60
C ALA A 27 17.59 1.00 19.18
N SER A 28 17.64 1.64 18.03
CA SER A 28 18.81 2.36 17.54
C SER A 28 19.21 3.52 18.45
N HIS A 29 18.23 4.27 18.95
CA HIS A 29 18.47 5.36 19.88
C HIS A 29 18.98 4.84 21.23
N ALA A 30 18.41 3.78 21.77
CA ALA A 30 18.84 3.16 23.01
C ALA A 30 20.30 2.66 22.94
N GLU A 31 20.72 2.06 21.82
CA GLU A 31 22.11 1.68 21.59
C GLU A 31 23.06 2.89 21.55
N ALA A 32 22.66 3.93 20.82
CA ALA A 32 23.47 5.14 20.68
C ALA A 32 23.63 5.92 21.98
N THR A 33 22.67 5.82 22.90
CA THR A 33 22.61 6.62 24.14
C THR A 33 22.87 5.80 25.40
N HIS A 34 23.12 4.50 25.28
CA HIS A 34 23.20 3.58 26.41
C HIS A 34 24.18 4.00 27.49
N GLU A 35 25.29 4.63 27.16
CA GLU A 35 26.32 5.06 28.09
C GLU A 35 26.25 6.54 28.46
N SER A 36 25.52 7.33 27.73
CA SER A 36 25.45 8.78 27.92
C SER A 36 24.09 9.25 28.41
N SER A 37 24.02 9.52 29.69
CA SER A 37 22.92 10.25 30.33
C SER A 37 21.56 9.58 30.44
N LYS A 38 21.48 8.69 31.40
CA LYS A 38 20.19 8.29 31.99
C LYS A 38 19.40 9.46 32.57
N ALA A 39 19.99 10.60 32.77
CA ALA A 39 19.33 11.79 33.30
C ALA A 39 18.48 12.52 32.27
N GLU A 40 18.94 12.62 31.03
CA GLU A 40 18.21 13.31 29.96
C GLU A 40 16.99 12.51 29.47
N SER A 41 17.04 11.19 29.54
CA SER A 41 15.94 10.31 29.13
C SER A 41 14.71 10.36 30.04
N LYS A 42 14.80 11.00 31.21
CA LYS A 42 13.71 11.09 32.18
C LYS A 42 12.77 12.28 31.98
N TYR A 43 13.14 13.28 31.19
CA TYR A 43 12.52 14.58 31.25
C TYR A 43 11.49 14.89 30.17
N ASP A 44 11.53 14.22 29.03
CA ASP A 44 10.59 14.49 27.97
C ASP A 44 10.42 13.29 27.05
N THR A 45 9.38 12.50 27.31
CA THR A 45 9.05 11.33 26.48
C THR A 45 8.73 11.73 25.06
N ARG A 46 8.13 12.90 24.82
CA ARG A 46 7.82 13.41 23.49
C ARG A 46 9.05 13.85 22.72
N GLY A 47 9.98 14.52 23.39
CA GLY A 47 11.26 14.89 22.80
C GLY A 47 12.10 13.68 22.43
N ILE A 48 12.07 12.65 23.26
CA ILE A 48 12.75 11.38 22.99
C ILE A 48 12.11 10.66 21.81
N GLU A 49 10.79 10.58 21.73
CA GLU A 49 10.08 9.98 20.59
C GLU A 49 10.37 10.73 19.29
N ALA A 50 10.38 12.04 19.30
CA ALA A 50 10.76 12.85 18.16
C ALA A 50 12.22 12.61 17.74
N ALA A 51 13.14 12.40 18.68
CA ALA A 51 14.53 12.07 18.40
C ALA A 51 14.68 10.66 17.77
N TYR A 52 13.86 9.70 18.14
CA TYR A 52 13.86 8.37 17.52
C TYR A 52 13.48 8.42 16.05
N LEU A 53 12.59 9.33 15.68
CA LEU A 53 12.08 9.48 14.32
C LEU A 53 12.75 10.64 13.59
N ALA A 54 14.01 10.93 13.88
CA ALA A 54 14.74 12.01 13.22
C ALA A 54 15.08 11.66 11.77
N GLY A 55 15.17 12.69 10.93
CA GLY A 55 15.61 12.55 9.54
C GLY A 55 14.68 11.73 8.67
N GLY A 56 15.22 10.74 7.97
CA GLY A 56 14.46 9.90 7.03
C GLY A 56 13.36 9.07 7.70
N GLN A 57 13.55 8.67 8.95
CA GLN A 57 12.55 7.91 9.71
C GLN A 57 11.31 8.75 10.03
N ALA A 58 11.49 10.03 10.38
CA ALA A 58 10.36 10.94 10.61
C ALA A 58 9.54 11.15 9.33
N ARG A 59 10.20 11.29 8.20
CA ARG A 59 9.55 11.41 6.89
C ARG A 59 8.76 10.15 6.55
N GLN A 60 9.38 8.99 6.73
CA GLN A 60 8.75 7.70 6.46
C GLN A 60 7.53 7.48 7.35
N ALA A 61 7.61 7.79 8.64
CA ALA A 61 6.48 7.71 9.57
C ALA A 61 5.33 8.64 9.13
N LYS A 62 5.65 9.86 8.72
CA LYS A 62 4.65 10.82 8.22
C LYS A 62 3.94 10.28 6.97
N GLU A 63 4.68 9.73 6.03
CA GLU A 63 4.09 9.14 4.82
C GLU A 63 3.15 7.98 5.13
N ILE A 64 3.48 7.13 6.10
CA ILE A 64 2.61 6.05 6.54
C ILE A 64 1.35 6.61 7.20
N LEU A 65 1.47 7.59 8.08
CA LEU A 65 0.32 8.24 8.73
C LEU A 65 -0.60 8.92 7.71
N ASP A 66 -0.04 9.63 6.75
CA ASP A 66 -0.80 10.25 5.65
C ASP A 66 -1.55 9.20 4.83
N SER A 67 -0.91 8.06 4.57
CA SER A 67 -1.54 6.94 3.86
C SER A 67 -2.70 6.33 4.65
N ILE A 68 -2.53 6.14 5.95
CA ILE A 68 -3.60 5.63 6.83
C ILE A 68 -4.80 6.58 6.81
N GLU A 69 -4.57 7.88 6.88
CA GLU A 69 -5.63 8.89 6.81
C GLU A 69 -6.38 8.83 5.48
N ILE A 70 -5.65 8.75 4.37
CA ILE A 70 -6.22 8.68 3.03
C ILE A 70 -7.06 7.41 2.86
N TYR A 71 -6.55 6.25 3.28
CA TYR A 71 -7.31 5.00 3.21
C TYR A 71 -8.51 4.99 4.14
N SER A 72 -8.42 5.61 5.31
CA SER A 72 -9.52 5.72 6.27
C SER A 72 -10.68 6.56 5.73
N ALA A 73 -10.38 7.56 4.91
CA ALA A 73 -11.37 8.43 4.27
C ALA A 73 -11.84 7.92 2.91
N LEU A 74 -11.24 6.83 2.39
CA LEU A 74 -11.51 6.34 1.05
C LEU A 74 -12.89 5.68 0.98
N ALA A 75 -13.75 6.22 0.12
CA ALA A 75 -15.03 5.60 -0.22
C ALA A 75 -14.82 4.56 -1.33
N THR A 76 -15.29 3.35 -1.09
CA THR A 76 -15.27 2.28 -2.12
C THR A 76 -16.42 2.45 -3.08
N MET A 77 -16.18 2.17 -4.35
CA MET A 77 -17.20 2.14 -5.38
C MET A 77 -17.50 0.70 -5.81
N ASP A 78 -18.73 0.46 -6.17
CA ASP A 78 -19.14 -0.76 -6.85
C ASP A 78 -19.01 -0.56 -8.37
N PHE A 79 -18.45 -1.55 -9.03
CA PHE A 79 -18.24 -1.51 -10.47
C PHE A 79 -19.20 -2.48 -11.16
N ALA A 80 -20.01 -1.94 -12.07
CA ALA A 80 -20.81 -2.77 -12.96
C ALA A 80 -19.89 -3.60 -13.87
N PRO A 81 -20.38 -4.74 -14.43
CA PRO A 81 -19.54 -5.61 -15.25
C PRO A 81 -18.88 -4.95 -16.45
N ASP A 82 -19.47 -3.88 -16.96
CA ASP A 82 -19.00 -3.10 -18.11
C ASP A 82 -18.41 -1.73 -17.73
N ALA A 83 -18.27 -1.47 -16.42
CA ALA A 83 -17.70 -0.21 -15.95
C ALA A 83 -16.20 -0.14 -16.24
N PRO A 84 -15.69 1.05 -16.60
CA PRO A 84 -14.25 1.22 -16.75
C PRO A 84 -13.53 1.14 -15.39
N ILE A 85 -12.34 0.60 -15.41
CA ILE A 85 -11.48 0.53 -14.22
C ILE A 85 -11.17 1.96 -13.75
N ASP A 86 -11.36 2.19 -12.47
CA ASP A 86 -11.07 3.43 -11.78
C ASP A 86 -10.61 3.13 -10.35
N LEU A 87 -10.35 4.17 -9.58
CA LEU A 87 -9.95 4.06 -8.18
C LEU A 87 -10.92 3.16 -7.39
N THR A 88 -10.38 2.35 -6.51
CA THR A 88 -11.06 1.32 -5.71
C THR A 88 -11.55 0.09 -6.48
N ALA A 89 -11.25 -0.05 -7.75
CA ALA A 89 -11.55 -1.27 -8.49
C ALA A 89 -10.68 -2.44 -8.03
N LEU A 90 -11.28 -3.61 -7.96
CA LEU A 90 -10.57 -4.89 -7.90
C LEU A 90 -10.53 -5.48 -9.30
N VAL A 91 -9.34 -5.73 -9.79
CA VAL A 91 -9.09 -6.20 -11.15
C VAL A 91 -8.43 -7.57 -11.11
N GLU A 92 -9.09 -8.57 -11.67
CA GLU A 92 -8.44 -9.84 -11.95
C GLU A 92 -7.84 -9.77 -13.35
N LEU A 93 -6.53 -9.91 -13.42
CA LEU A 93 -5.74 -9.76 -14.64
C LEU A 93 -5.03 -11.06 -14.97
N ASP A 94 -5.12 -11.49 -16.21
CA ASP A 94 -4.32 -12.57 -16.79
C ASP A 94 -3.17 -11.97 -17.59
N ALA A 95 -1.95 -12.36 -17.27
CA ALA A 95 -0.75 -11.99 -18.01
C ALA A 95 -0.07 -13.28 -18.48
N ASP A 96 -0.17 -13.58 -19.75
CA ASP A 96 0.40 -14.80 -20.37
C ASP A 96 0.02 -16.08 -19.61
N GLY A 97 -1.23 -16.20 -19.16
CA GLY A 97 -1.75 -17.36 -18.45
C GLY A 97 -1.59 -17.30 -16.92
N THR A 98 -0.90 -16.31 -16.38
CA THR A 98 -0.77 -16.11 -14.93
C THR A 98 -1.79 -15.09 -14.45
N ARG A 99 -2.64 -15.51 -13.53
CA ARG A 99 -3.68 -14.64 -12.95
C ARG A 99 -3.21 -13.99 -11.67
N SER A 100 -3.49 -12.71 -11.57
CA SER A 100 -3.21 -11.89 -10.37
C SER A 100 -4.39 -10.96 -10.09
N ILE A 101 -4.55 -10.58 -8.84
CA ILE A 101 -5.59 -9.67 -8.42
C ILE A 101 -4.96 -8.38 -7.96
N TYR A 102 -5.45 -7.27 -8.48
CA TYR A 102 -4.97 -5.93 -8.14
C TYR A 102 -6.11 -5.08 -7.56
N PHE A 103 -5.75 -4.29 -6.58
CA PHE A 103 -6.62 -3.23 -6.06
C PHE A 103 -6.07 -1.88 -6.50
N ILE A 104 -6.89 -1.08 -7.15
CA ILE A 104 -6.50 0.27 -7.56
C ILE A 104 -6.63 1.20 -6.36
N GLY A 105 -5.51 1.44 -5.70
CA GLY A 105 -5.43 2.28 -4.51
C GLY A 105 -4.83 3.65 -4.78
N PRO A 106 -5.11 4.62 -3.90
CA PRO A 106 -4.59 5.98 -4.05
C PRO A 106 -3.10 6.08 -3.72
N ARG A 107 -2.58 5.15 -2.94
CA ARG A 107 -1.19 5.12 -2.46
C ARG A 107 -0.72 3.70 -2.19
N ASN A 108 0.56 3.56 -1.87
CA ASN A 108 1.19 2.30 -1.45
C ASN A 108 1.16 1.20 -2.52
N GLY A 109 1.42 1.56 -3.76
CA GLY A 109 1.61 0.60 -4.83
C GLY A 109 2.71 -0.40 -4.48
N GLY A 110 2.45 -1.69 -4.74
CA GLY A 110 3.31 -2.80 -4.38
C GLY A 110 2.99 -3.45 -3.04
N LEU A 111 2.09 -2.89 -2.24
CA LEU A 111 1.64 -3.52 -1.00
C LEU A 111 0.84 -4.79 -1.32
N GLU A 112 1.22 -5.89 -0.71
CA GLU A 112 0.55 -7.18 -0.86
C GLU A 112 -0.28 -7.48 0.38
N ILE A 113 -1.54 -7.83 0.16
CA ILE A 113 -2.50 -8.15 1.22
C ILE A 113 -3.11 -9.52 0.93
N GLU A 114 -3.08 -10.40 1.91
CA GLU A 114 -3.86 -11.64 1.85
C GLU A 114 -5.29 -11.35 2.31
N HIS A 115 -6.24 -11.51 1.40
CA HIS A 115 -7.66 -11.31 1.67
C HIS A 115 -8.46 -12.49 1.15
N GLN A 116 -9.21 -13.16 2.02
CA GLN A 116 -10.00 -14.35 1.69
C GLN A 116 -9.18 -15.44 0.97
N ARG A 117 -7.97 -15.70 1.45
CA ARG A 117 -7.00 -16.66 0.89
C ARG A 117 -6.54 -16.33 -0.53
N LYS A 118 -6.68 -15.11 -0.94
CA LYS A 118 -6.16 -14.60 -2.21
C LYS A 118 -5.19 -13.47 -1.93
N GLU A 119 -4.09 -13.48 -2.65
CA GLU A 119 -3.12 -12.39 -2.61
C GLU A 119 -3.61 -11.25 -3.50
N ILE A 120 -3.69 -10.07 -2.95
CA ILE A 120 -4.09 -8.86 -3.66
C ILE A 120 -2.94 -7.87 -3.58
N THR A 121 -2.48 -7.40 -4.72
CA THR A 121 -1.45 -6.37 -4.80
C THR A 121 -2.10 -5.01 -5.04
N VAL A 122 -1.76 -4.05 -4.21
CA VAL A 122 -2.17 -2.66 -4.43
C VAL A 122 -1.35 -2.06 -5.56
N ILE A 123 -2.01 -1.45 -6.53
CA ILE A 123 -1.35 -0.63 -7.55
C ILE A 123 -2.01 0.74 -7.60
N THR A 124 -1.25 1.74 -8.01
CA THR A 124 -1.76 3.11 -8.13
C THR A 124 -2.03 3.46 -9.59
N PRO A 125 -2.94 4.41 -9.86
CA PRO A 125 -3.17 4.88 -11.23
C PRO A 125 -1.92 5.40 -11.94
N GLN A 126 -0.93 5.87 -11.18
CA GLN A 126 0.31 6.42 -11.70
C GLN A 126 1.37 5.35 -12.01
N SER A 127 1.23 4.14 -11.47
CA SER A 127 2.15 3.04 -11.76
C SER A 127 2.06 2.62 -13.22
N PRO A 128 3.12 2.00 -13.80
CA PRO A 128 3.06 1.54 -15.19
C PRO A 128 1.87 0.63 -15.49
N LEU A 129 1.60 -0.34 -14.64
CA LEU A 129 0.45 -1.23 -14.80
C LEU A 129 -0.87 -0.47 -14.57
N GLY A 130 -0.92 0.40 -13.57
CA GLY A 130 -2.10 1.22 -13.29
C GLY A 130 -2.48 2.11 -14.47
N GLN A 131 -1.52 2.76 -15.09
CA GLN A 131 -1.75 3.57 -16.29
C GLN A 131 -2.31 2.75 -17.45
N ASN A 132 -1.86 1.49 -17.58
CA ASN A 132 -2.40 0.59 -18.59
C ASN A 132 -3.83 0.12 -18.30
N LEU A 133 -4.17 -0.05 -17.02
CA LEU A 133 -5.48 -0.57 -16.61
C LEU A 133 -6.57 0.51 -16.55
N MET A 134 -6.23 1.72 -16.13
CA MET A 134 -7.23 2.79 -15.95
C MET A 134 -8.05 3.01 -17.21
N GLY A 135 -9.36 3.03 -17.05
CA GLY A 135 -10.32 3.23 -18.14
C GLY A 135 -10.62 2.00 -18.98
N LYS A 136 -9.88 0.92 -18.83
CA LYS A 136 -10.17 -0.35 -19.52
C LYS A 136 -11.32 -1.08 -18.83
N LYS A 137 -11.90 -2.02 -19.53
CA LYS A 137 -13.07 -2.78 -19.08
C LYS A 137 -12.78 -4.28 -19.06
N SER A 138 -13.59 -5.00 -18.31
CA SER A 138 -13.57 -6.46 -18.30
C SER A 138 -13.68 -7.01 -19.74
N GLY A 139 -12.91 -8.05 -20.01
CA GLY A 139 -12.83 -8.71 -21.31
C GLY A 139 -11.82 -8.08 -22.28
N GLN A 140 -11.30 -6.89 -22.01
CA GLN A 140 -10.31 -6.28 -22.89
C GLN A 140 -8.97 -7.03 -22.85
N ARG A 141 -8.33 -7.11 -24.02
CA ARG A 141 -7.04 -7.76 -24.25
C ARG A 141 -6.11 -6.80 -24.97
N TRP A 142 -4.85 -6.80 -24.57
CA TRP A 142 -3.81 -6.03 -25.24
C TRP A 142 -2.43 -6.64 -24.98
N THR A 143 -1.46 -6.17 -25.70
CA THR A 143 -0.06 -6.52 -25.49
C THR A 143 0.68 -5.26 -25.05
N ALA A 144 1.51 -5.38 -24.02
CA ALA A 144 2.31 -4.27 -23.54
C ALA A 144 3.64 -4.76 -23.00
N LYS A 145 4.62 -3.86 -23.01
CA LYS A 145 5.92 -4.08 -22.38
C LYS A 145 5.94 -3.33 -21.04
N LEU A 146 5.74 -4.08 -19.98
CA LEU A 146 5.78 -3.59 -18.61
C LEU A 146 6.90 -4.31 -17.86
N GLY A 147 7.76 -3.55 -17.17
CA GLY A 147 8.86 -4.14 -16.41
C GLY A 147 9.93 -4.83 -17.27
N GLY A 148 10.10 -4.43 -18.54
CA GLY A 148 11.12 -4.98 -19.44
C GLY A 148 10.70 -6.20 -20.24
N ALA A 149 9.55 -6.81 -19.99
CA ALA A 149 9.03 -7.95 -20.71
C ALA A 149 7.73 -7.62 -21.44
N ILE A 150 7.56 -8.16 -22.66
CA ILE A 150 6.31 -8.05 -23.40
C ILE A 150 5.39 -9.18 -22.95
N ALA A 151 4.17 -8.85 -22.57
CA ALA A 151 3.16 -9.81 -22.17
C ALA A 151 1.81 -9.51 -22.81
N LYS A 152 1.00 -10.57 -22.96
CA LYS A 152 -0.40 -10.47 -23.40
C LYS A 152 -1.28 -10.39 -22.17
N TYR A 153 -2.01 -9.30 -22.05
CA TYR A 153 -2.88 -9.02 -20.93
C TYR A 153 -4.34 -9.25 -21.29
N HIS A 154 -5.09 -9.78 -20.34
CA HIS A 154 -6.53 -9.95 -20.42
C HIS A 154 -7.17 -9.58 -19.09
N ILE A 155 -8.09 -8.63 -19.08
CA ILE A 155 -8.88 -8.29 -17.92
C ILE A 155 -9.99 -9.33 -17.78
N VAL A 156 -9.86 -10.18 -16.75
CA VAL A 156 -10.82 -11.26 -16.50
C VAL A 156 -12.08 -10.72 -15.85
N SER A 157 -11.92 -9.85 -14.86
CA SER A 157 -13.04 -9.23 -14.16
C SER A 157 -12.65 -7.89 -13.54
N VAL A 158 -13.66 -7.05 -13.37
CA VAL A 158 -13.59 -5.78 -12.63
C VAL A 158 -14.75 -5.76 -11.65
N SER A 159 -14.45 -5.45 -10.38
CA SER A 159 -15.48 -5.35 -9.35
C SER A 159 -15.22 -4.21 -8.36
#